data_f50f0e8eed9f1149f93c3e0395e2be44
#
_entry.id   f50f0e8eed9f1149f93c3e0395e2be44
#
_cell.length_a   1.000
_cell.length_b   1.000
_cell.length_c   1.000
_cell.angle_alpha   90.00
_cell.angle_beta   90.00
_cell.angle_gamma   90.00
#
_symmetry.space_group_name_H-M   'P 1'
#
loop_
_entity.id
_entity.type
_entity.pdbx_description
1 polymer ?
#
loop_
_entity_poly.entity_id
_entity_poly.type
_entity_poly.pdbx_seq_one_letter_code
_entity_poly.pdbx_strand_id
1 'polypeptide(L)'
;MSKKYRSPGSIALDVIIYIIMVFVLLVCLVPFIYMLALSLSDPKAIINNQVSFWPVGWNLDAYEQIFTYPNFFRAYGNTIFYTVAGTAIALFMMVLFAYPLSKTFLRGQKFFMKMVIVSMFFSGGLIPNYLLISNLHLTGTVWAMLLPFAINQFNLIILINFFKTLPQEIEEAALIDGLGYFGILFQIVLPLSTAALATVGLYTAVFFWNDWFNGLIYLNTSQFPVML
;
A
#
# COMPACT_ATOMS: atom_id res chain seq x y z
N MET A 1 30.34 -16.99 -19.41
CA MET A 1 30.26 -16.57 -17.98
C MET A 1 31.69 -16.43 -17.47
N SER A 2 32.20 -15.18 -17.34
CA SER A 2 33.58 -14.89 -16.91
C SER A 2 33.70 -15.19 -15.42
N LYS A 3 34.62 -16.11 -15.04
CA LYS A 3 35.05 -16.29 -13.64
C LYS A 3 35.74 -15.01 -13.20
N LYS A 4 35.02 -14.10 -12.55
CA LYS A 4 35.61 -12.94 -11.88
C LYS A 4 36.54 -13.47 -10.80
N TYR A 5 37.85 -13.26 -10.95
CA TYR A 5 38.84 -13.46 -9.88
C TYR A 5 38.45 -12.60 -8.70
N ARG A 6 37.92 -13.23 -7.64
CA ARG A 6 37.54 -12.53 -6.40
C ARG A 6 38.82 -12.28 -5.61
N SER A 7 39.18 -11.04 -5.36
CA SER A 7 40.29 -10.70 -4.47
C SER A 7 39.97 -11.13 -3.03
N PRO A 8 40.96 -11.48 -2.20
CA PRO A 8 40.73 -11.83 -0.79
C PRO A 8 39.91 -10.78 -0.04
N GLY A 9 40.11 -9.50 -0.35
CA GLY A 9 39.32 -8.39 0.23
C GLY A 9 37.83 -8.40 -0.19
N SER A 10 37.52 -8.81 -1.42
CA SER A 10 36.10 -8.91 -1.84
C SER A 10 35.40 -10.10 -1.18
N ILE A 11 36.12 -11.18 -0.91
CA ILE A 11 35.56 -12.34 -0.19
C ILE A 11 35.28 -11.96 1.27
N ALA A 12 36.21 -11.26 1.94
CA ALA A 12 36.00 -10.79 3.31
C ALA A 12 34.80 -9.85 3.41
N LEU A 13 34.65 -8.94 2.46
CA LEU A 13 33.49 -8.02 2.39
C LEU A 13 32.17 -8.77 2.16
N ASP A 14 32.15 -9.74 1.25
CA ASP A 14 30.96 -10.59 1.02
C ASP A 14 30.57 -11.34 2.32
N VAL A 15 31.53 -11.91 3.04
CA VAL A 15 31.29 -12.61 4.32
C VAL A 15 30.69 -11.67 5.36
N ILE A 16 31.24 -10.46 5.51
CA ILE A 16 30.70 -9.45 6.44
C ILE A 16 29.25 -9.10 6.07
N ILE A 17 28.98 -8.87 4.78
CA ILE A 17 27.63 -8.58 4.30
C ILE A 17 26.68 -9.73 4.62
N TYR A 18 27.06 -10.98 4.37
CA TYR A 18 26.23 -12.13 4.70
C TYR A 18 25.97 -12.25 6.19
N ILE A 19 26.95 -12.02 7.05
CA ILE A 19 26.76 -12.03 8.51
C ILE A 19 25.75 -10.97 8.92
N ILE A 20 25.90 -9.73 8.41
CA ILE A 20 24.96 -8.64 8.71
C ILE A 20 23.56 -8.99 8.21
N MET A 21 23.42 -9.50 6.99
CA MET A 21 22.12 -9.89 6.43
C MET A 21 21.45 -11.00 7.24
N VAL A 22 22.20 -12.03 7.66
CA VAL A 22 21.67 -13.12 8.50
C VAL A 22 21.27 -12.57 9.87
N PHE A 23 22.07 -11.70 10.46
CA PHE A 23 21.73 -11.07 11.74
C PHE A 23 20.43 -10.25 11.64
N VAL A 24 20.29 -9.40 10.62
CA VAL A 24 19.07 -8.61 10.40
C VAL A 24 17.87 -9.53 10.17
N LEU A 25 18.03 -10.58 9.36
CA LEU A 25 16.98 -11.57 9.11
C LEU A 25 16.52 -12.24 10.41
N LEU A 26 17.45 -12.67 11.27
CA LEU A 26 17.12 -13.27 12.55
C LEU A 26 16.37 -12.28 13.45
N VAL A 27 16.86 -11.05 13.58
CA VAL A 27 16.19 -10.00 14.39
C VAL A 27 14.76 -9.74 13.87
N CYS A 28 14.56 -9.73 12.56
CA CYS A 28 13.22 -9.56 11.97
C CYS A 28 12.31 -10.79 12.18
N LEU A 29 12.86 -12.01 12.15
CA LEU A 29 12.07 -13.24 12.29
C LEU A 29 11.68 -13.56 13.74
N VAL A 30 12.52 -13.20 14.71
CA VAL A 30 12.27 -13.49 16.14
C VAL A 30 10.87 -13.11 16.62
N PRO A 31 10.36 -11.88 16.39
CA PRO A 31 9.02 -11.52 16.86
C PRO A 31 7.92 -12.37 16.20
N PHE A 32 8.06 -12.75 14.93
CA PHE A 32 7.07 -13.60 14.24
C PHE A 32 7.07 -15.02 14.79
N ILE A 33 8.25 -15.61 15.04
CA ILE A 33 8.38 -16.94 15.65
C ILE A 33 7.78 -16.91 17.05
N TYR A 34 8.06 -15.87 17.82
CA TYR A 34 7.52 -15.70 19.18
C TYR A 34 5.99 -15.59 19.17
N MET A 35 5.42 -14.76 18.27
CA MET A 35 3.96 -14.66 18.13
C MET A 35 3.33 -16.00 17.71
N LEU A 36 3.97 -16.74 16.81
CA LEU A 36 3.52 -18.06 16.40
C LEU A 36 3.57 -19.05 17.58
N ALA A 37 4.64 -19.03 18.38
CA ALA A 37 4.73 -19.85 19.57
C ALA A 37 3.64 -19.51 20.61
N LEU A 38 3.36 -18.22 20.82
CA LEU A 38 2.26 -17.79 21.68
C LEU A 38 0.90 -18.25 21.16
N SER A 39 0.62 -18.09 19.87
CA SER A 39 -0.68 -18.44 19.30
C SER A 39 -1.02 -19.94 19.37
N LEU A 40 -0.01 -20.78 19.54
CA LEU A 40 -0.14 -22.24 19.63
C LEU A 40 0.05 -22.78 21.05
N SER A 41 0.15 -21.91 22.05
CA SER A 41 0.45 -22.29 23.46
C SER A 41 -0.80 -22.24 24.34
N ASP A 42 -0.78 -23.03 25.41
CA ASP A 42 -1.80 -22.98 26.47
C ASP A 42 -1.86 -21.59 27.12
N PRO A 43 -3.05 -20.98 27.30
CA PRO A 43 -3.21 -19.67 27.94
C PRO A 43 -2.54 -19.56 29.32
N LYS A 44 -2.51 -20.64 30.10
CA LYS A 44 -1.84 -20.67 31.42
C LYS A 44 -0.32 -20.56 31.27
N ALA A 45 0.27 -21.19 30.26
CA ALA A 45 1.70 -21.09 29.99
C ALA A 45 2.10 -19.68 29.53
N ILE A 46 1.22 -19.02 28.77
CA ILE A 46 1.41 -17.62 28.33
C ILE A 46 1.40 -16.67 29.53
N ILE A 47 0.38 -16.76 30.41
CA ILE A 47 0.25 -15.92 31.60
C ILE A 47 1.45 -16.11 32.55
N ASN A 48 1.96 -17.33 32.65
CA ASN A 48 3.11 -17.66 33.49
C ASN A 48 4.46 -17.35 32.82
N ASN A 49 4.49 -16.70 31.63
CA ASN A 49 5.70 -16.39 30.87
C ASN A 49 6.60 -17.61 30.60
N GLN A 50 6.01 -18.79 30.40
CA GLN A 50 6.75 -20.03 30.14
C GLN A 50 7.04 -20.24 28.65
N VAL A 51 6.39 -19.47 27.76
CA VAL A 51 6.54 -19.57 26.31
C VAL A 51 7.72 -18.71 25.86
N SER A 52 8.61 -19.30 25.04
CA SER A 52 9.74 -18.62 24.41
C SER A 52 9.65 -18.77 22.89
N PHE A 53 10.56 -19.54 22.28
CA PHE A 53 10.56 -19.78 20.83
C PHE A 53 9.73 -21.02 20.42
N TRP A 54 9.32 -21.84 21.36
CA TRP A 54 8.54 -23.06 21.13
C TRP A 54 7.22 -23.02 21.89
N PRO A 55 6.14 -23.55 21.30
CA PRO A 55 4.84 -23.65 21.98
C PRO A 55 4.94 -24.56 23.23
N VAL A 56 4.29 -24.14 24.31
CA VAL A 56 4.17 -24.91 25.56
C VAL A 56 2.70 -25.27 25.75
N GLY A 57 2.41 -26.61 25.80
CA GLY A 57 1.03 -27.09 25.89
C GLY A 57 0.25 -26.75 24.62
N TRP A 58 0.51 -27.48 23.52
CA TRP A 58 -0.11 -27.24 22.20
C TRP A 58 -1.62 -27.06 22.31
N ASN A 59 -2.11 -25.92 21.85
CA ASN A 59 -3.49 -25.50 21.95
C ASN A 59 -3.89 -24.65 20.76
N LEU A 60 -5.11 -24.82 20.27
CA LEU A 60 -5.69 -24.05 19.16
C LEU A 60 -6.85 -23.14 19.61
N ASP A 61 -7.08 -22.99 20.90
CA ASP A 61 -8.20 -22.22 21.47
C ASP A 61 -8.20 -20.76 20.97
N ALA A 62 -7.03 -20.16 20.79
CA ALA A 62 -6.91 -18.82 20.24
C ALA A 62 -7.51 -18.72 18.83
N TYR A 63 -7.27 -19.71 17.99
CA TYR A 63 -7.83 -19.76 16.63
C TYR A 63 -9.34 -20.03 16.66
N GLU A 64 -9.79 -20.95 17.53
CA GLU A 64 -11.21 -21.24 17.71
C GLU A 64 -11.98 -19.99 18.16
N GLN A 65 -11.44 -19.23 19.13
CA GLN A 65 -12.01 -17.98 19.59
C GLN A 65 -12.10 -16.93 18.46
N ILE A 66 -11.08 -16.80 17.61
CA ILE A 66 -11.08 -15.87 16.48
C ILE A 66 -12.16 -16.26 15.47
N PHE A 67 -12.24 -17.54 15.09
CA PHE A 67 -13.19 -18.01 14.10
C PHE A 67 -14.64 -18.03 14.60
N THR A 68 -14.84 -18.13 15.91
CA THR A 68 -16.18 -18.04 16.53
C THR A 68 -16.60 -16.60 16.85
N TYR A 69 -15.69 -15.62 16.71
CA TYR A 69 -16.03 -14.21 16.96
C TYR A 69 -17.07 -13.70 15.94
N PRO A 70 -18.21 -13.16 16.37
CA PRO A 70 -19.39 -12.94 15.51
C PRO A 70 -19.14 -12.07 14.28
N ASN A 71 -18.19 -11.14 14.34
CA ASN A 71 -17.91 -10.19 13.26
C ASN A 71 -16.61 -10.47 12.49
N PHE A 72 -15.87 -11.55 12.83
CA PHE A 72 -14.55 -11.81 12.23
C PHE A 72 -14.61 -11.90 10.70
N PHE A 73 -15.43 -12.79 10.16
CA PHE A 73 -15.53 -12.96 8.70
C PHE A 73 -16.07 -11.73 7.98
N ARG A 74 -16.97 -10.99 8.63
CA ARG A 74 -17.51 -9.75 8.09
C ARG A 74 -16.45 -8.65 8.05
N ALA A 75 -15.68 -8.49 9.11
CA ALA A 75 -14.57 -7.55 9.17
C ALA A 75 -13.49 -7.88 8.13
N TYR A 76 -13.15 -9.16 8.01
CA TYR A 76 -12.18 -9.64 7.02
C TYR A 76 -12.65 -9.38 5.58
N GLY A 77 -13.93 -9.70 5.29
CA GLY A 77 -14.54 -9.41 3.99
C GLY A 77 -14.57 -7.92 3.66
N ASN A 78 -14.90 -7.06 4.63
CA ASN A 78 -14.87 -5.61 4.46
C ASN A 78 -13.46 -5.10 4.19
N THR A 79 -12.45 -5.59 4.92
CA THR A 79 -11.05 -5.21 4.68
C THR A 79 -10.59 -5.59 3.28
N ILE A 80 -10.93 -6.79 2.80
CA ILE A 80 -10.68 -7.19 1.41
C ILE A 80 -11.38 -6.24 0.43
N PHE A 81 -12.65 -5.93 0.67
CA PHE A 81 -13.43 -5.02 -0.17
C PHE A 81 -12.78 -3.62 -0.23
N TYR A 82 -12.44 -3.02 0.92
CA TYR A 82 -11.78 -1.71 0.96
C TYR A 82 -10.41 -1.73 0.28
N THR A 83 -9.66 -2.81 0.45
CA THR A 83 -8.36 -2.97 -0.22
C THR A 83 -8.51 -3.03 -1.73
N VAL A 84 -9.39 -3.85 -2.24
CA VAL A 84 -9.57 -4.03 -3.70
C VAL A 84 -10.22 -2.79 -4.31
N ALA A 85 -11.36 -2.34 -3.78
CA ALA A 85 -12.09 -1.20 -4.31
C ALA A 85 -11.29 0.10 -4.16
N GLY A 86 -10.66 0.31 -2.99
CA GLY A 86 -9.82 1.48 -2.73
C GLY A 86 -8.61 1.55 -3.65
N THR A 87 -7.92 0.42 -3.84
CA THR A 87 -6.78 0.34 -4.76
C THR A 87 -7.20 0.61 -6.20
N ALA A 88 -8.32 0.03 -6.66
CA ALA A 88 -8.81 0.24 -8.02
C ALA A 88 -9.19 1.71 -8.26
N ILE A 89 -9.95 2.32 -7.35
CA ILE A 89 -10.34 3.74 -7.44
C ILE A 89 -9.09 4.63 -7.40
N ALA A 90 -8.19 4.38 -6.45
CA ALA A 90 -6.98 5.20 -6.29
C ALA A 90 -6.06 5.10 -7.52
N LEU A 91 -5.82 3.90 -8.06
CA LEU A 91 -5.04 3.74 -9.29
C LEU A 91 -5.70 4.46 -10.46
N PHE A 92 -7.00 4.29 -10.64
CA PHE A 92 -7.73 4.95 -11.71
C PHE A 92 -7.61 6.48 -11.63
N MET A 93 -7.85 7.05 -10.44
CA MET A 93 -7.71 8.49 -10.21
C MET A 93 -6.28 8.97 -10.41
N MET A 94 -5.31 8.29 -9.80
CA MET A 94 -3.90 8.67 -9.94
C MET A 94 -3.41 8.60 -11.39
N VAL A 95 -3.83 7.61 -12.19
CA VAL A 95 -3.51 7.51 -13.61
C VAL A 95 -4.08 8.69 -14.39
N LEU A 96 -5.35 9.04 -14.17
CA LEU A 96 -6.00 10.17 -14.85
C LEU A 96 -5.33 11.51 -14.51
N PHE A 97 -4.80 11.67 -13.30
CA PHE A 97 -4.04 12.88 -12.92
C PHE A 97 -2.58 12.83 -13.38
N ALA A 98 -1.93 11.66 -13.29
CA ALA A 98 -0.52 11.51 -13.63
C ALA A 98 -0.24 11.73 -15.11
N TYR A 99 -1.11 11.23 -15.99
CA TYR A 99 -0.88 11.30 -17.42
C TYR A 99 -0.79 12.74 -17.94
N PRO A 100 -1.79 13.62 -17.74
CA PRO A 100 -1.66 15.01 -18.17
C PRO A 100 -0.53 15.77 -17.48
N LEU A 101 -0.28 15.50 -16.18
CA LEU A 101 0.80 16.15 -15.44
C LEU A 101 2.20 15.68 -15.87
N SER A 102 2.31 14.57 -16.56
CA SER A 102 3.57 14.12 -17.16
C SER A 102 3.93 14.91 -18.44
N LYS A 103 2.94 15.59 -19.06
CA LYS A 103 3.13 16.29 -20.34
C LYS A 103 3.58 17.72 -20.16
N THR A 104 4.70 18.09 -20.80
CA THR A 104 5.29 19.44 -20.71
C THR A 104 4.47 20.51 -21.40
N PHE A 105 3.65 20.13 -22.39
CA PHE A 105 2.79 21.04 -23.14
C PHE A 105 1.49 21.41 -22.40
N LEU A 106 1.16 20.75 -21.30
CA LEU A 106 -0.04 21.07 -20.51
C LEU A 106 0.07 22.48 -19.94
N ARG A 107 -0.86 23.36 -20.28
CA ARG A 107 -0.95 24.71 -19.71
C ARG A 107 -1.16 24.62 -18.19
N GLY A 108 -0.29 25.26 -17.42
CA GLY A 108 -0.37 25.25 -15.96
C GLY A 108 0.24 24.01 -15.28
N GLN A 109 0.87 23.07 -16.01
CA GLN A 109 1.50 21.87 -15.46
C GLN A 109 2.39 22.17 -14.25
N LYS A 110 3.23 23.21 -14.33
CA LYS A 110 4.11 23.63 -13.23
C LYS A 110 3.34 24.08 -11.99
N PHE A 111 2.19 24.73 -12.17
CA PHE A 111 1.33 25.17 -11.07
C PHE A 111 0.69 23.97 -10.37
N PHE A 112 0.09 23.06 -11.13
CA PHE A 112 -0.51 21.84 -10.57
C PHE A 112 0.54 20.95 -9.90
N MET A 113 1.73 20.80 -10.48
CA MET A 113 2.82 20.06 -9.83
C MET A 113 3.24 20.68 -8.49
N LYS A 114 3.31 22.02 -8.42
CA LYS A 114 3.58 22.70 -7.15
C LYS A 114 2.47 22.45 -6.13
N MET A 115 1.21 22.47 -6.54
CA MET A 115 0.07 22.13 -5.65
C MET A 115 0.19 20.73 -5.10
N VAL A 116 0.50 19.72 -5.95
CA VAL A 116 0.72 18.33 -5.51
C VAL A 116 1.85 18.25 -4.49
N ILE A 117 2.99 18.91 -4.77
CA ILE A 117 4.14 18.91 -3.85
C ILE A 117 3.81 19.61 -2.53
N VAL A 118 3.16 20.77 -2.57
CA VAL A 118 2.77 21.49 -1.37
C VAL A 118 1.79 20.67 -0.53
N SER A 119 0.77 20.07 -1.14
CA SER A 119 -0.20 19.23 -0.42
C SER A 119 0.42 17.99 0.23
N MET A 120 1.59 17.55 -0.23
CA MET A 120 2.31 16.44 0.40
C MET A 120 2.89 16.83 1.79
N PHE A 121 3.28 18.10 1.96
CA PHE A 121 3.90 18.58 3.21
C PHE A 121 2.90 19.20 4.19
N PHE A 122 1.71 19.56 3.73
CA PHE A 122 0.68 20.21 4.55
C PHE A 122 -0.51 19.28 4.72
N SER A 123 -0.72 18.81 5.95
CA SER A 123 -1.91 18.07 6.35
C SER A 123 -2.75 18.94 7.27
N GLY A 124 -4.07 18.92 7.09
CA GLY A 124 -5.01 19.59 7.98
C GLY A 124 -5.03 19.02 9.40
N GLY A 125 -4.54 17.78 9.55
CA GLY A 125 -4.61 17.03 10.81
C GLY A 125 -5.92 16.27 10.97
N LEU A 126 -6.01 15.51 12.05
CA LEU A 126 -7.12 14.58 12.29
C LEU A 126 -8.48 15.29 12.41
N ILE A 127 -8.55 16.32 13.26
CA ILE A 127 -9.83 17.01 13.57
C ILE A 127 -10.42 17.70 12.34
N PRO A 128 -9.68 18.53 11.59
CA PRO A 128 -10.19 19.13 10.35
C PRO A 128 -10.62 18.11 9.30
N ASN A 129 -9.87 17.01 9.14
CA ASN A 129 -10.24 15.94 8.20
C ASN A 129 -11.53 15.26 8.63
N TYR A 130 -11.69 14.96 9.93
CA TYR A 130 -12.92 14.39 10.44
C TYR A 130 -14.13 15.32 10.23
N LEU A 131 -13.99 16.61 10.54
CA LEU A 131 -15.04 17.58 10.33
C LEU A 131 -15.42 17.72 8.85
N LEU A 132 -14.44 17.70 7.95
CA LEU A 132 -14.72 17.72 6.51
C LEU A 132 -15.53 16.51 6.07
N ILE A 133 -15.13 15.30 6.44
CA ILE A 133 -15.81 14.05 6.08
C ILE A 133 -17.21 14.02 6.71
N SER A 134 -17.37 14.50 7.95
CA SER A 134 -18.64 14.61 8.64
C SER A 134 -19.58 15.62 7.96
N ASN A 135 -19.09 16.80 7.60
CA ASN A 135 -19.88 17.83 6.89
C ASN A 135 -20.30 17.40 5.49
N LEU A 136 -19.53 16.52 4.85
CA LEU A 136 -19.88 15.91 3.57
C LEU A 136 -20.86 14.73 3.74
N HIS A 137 -21.31 14.42 4.96
CA HIS A 137 -22.20 13.31 5.30
C HIS A 137 -21.67 11.93 4.84
N LEU A 138 -20.35 11.77 4.82
CA LEU A 138 -19.71 10.51 4.42
C LEU A 138 -19.46 9.57 5.60
N THR A 139 -19.45 10.06 6.85
CA THR A 139 -19.27 9.23 8.05
C THR A 139 -20.27 8.09 8.11
N GLY A 140 -19.84 6.92 8.52
CA GLY A 140 -20.67 5.71 8.55
C GLY A 140 -20.94 5.09 7.18
N THR A 141 -20.30 5.58 6.12
CA THR A 141 -20.44 5.03 4.76
C THR A 141 -19.11 4.49 4.24
N VAL A 142 -19.18 3.58 3.27
CA VAL A 142 -18.01 3.04 2.55
C VAL A 142 -17.16 4.16 1.93
N TRP A 143 -17.80 5.25 1.49
CA TRP A 143 -17.13 6.36 0.81
C TRP A 143 -16.19 7.14 1.72
N ALA A 144 -16.41 7.11 3.05
CA ALA A 144 -15.48 7.71 4.01
C ALA A 144 -14.08 7.04 4.00
N MET A 145 -14.03 5.76 3.62
CA MET A 145 -12.77 5.02 3.50
C MET A 145 -12.13 5.13 2.11
N LEU A 146 -12.92 5.36 1.07
CA LEU A 146 -12.44 5.30 -0.31
C LEU A 146 -12.04 6.67 -0.86
N LEU A 147 -12.91 7.68 -0.73
CA LEU A 147 -12.72 8.97 -1.40
C LEU A 147 -11.57 9.82 -0.84
N PRO A 148 -11.39 9.96 0.48
CA PRO A 148 -10.30 10.79 1.03
C PRO A 148 -8.91 10.28 0.66
N PHE A 149 -8.78 8.99 0.38
CA PHE A 149 -7.51 8.32 0.09
C PHE A 149 -7.36 7.94 -1.39
N ALA A 150 -8.27 8.40 -2.26
CA ALA A 150 -8.23 8.12 -3.70
C ALA A 150 -6.99 8.68 -4.41
N ILE A 151 -6.33 9.68 -3.86
CA ILE A 151 -5.09 10.23 -4.41
C ILE A 151 -4.04 10.34 -3.29
N ASN A 152 -3.00 9.52 -3.40
CA ASN A 152 -1.78 9.68 -2.61
C ASN A 152 -0.75 10.46 -3.42
N GLN A 153 -0.29 11.60 -2.91
CA GLN A 153 0.60 12.50 -3.62
C GLN A 153 1.96 11.87 -3.96
N PHE A 154 2.51 11.08 -3.06
CA PHE A 154 3.78 10.37 -3.28
C PHE A 154 3.66 9.36 -4.42
N ASN A 155 2.63 8.51 -4.39
CA ASN A 155 2.35 7.53 -5.42
C ASN A 155 2.04 8.19 -6.78
N LEU A 156 1.32 9.32 -6.76
CA LEU A 156 1.05 10.13 -7.94
C LEU A 156 2.35 10.65 -8.58
N ILE A 157 3.29 11.15 -7.78
CA ILE A 157 4.59 11.63 -8.29
C ILE A 157 5.41 10.48 -8.90
N ILE A 158 5.35 9.29 -8.31
CA ILE A 158 6.01 8.10 -8.89
C ILE A 158 5.45 7.83 -10.31
N LEU A 159 4.13 7.81 -10.47
CA LEU A 159 3.50 7.59 -11.78
C LEU A 159 3.83 8.71 -12.78
N ILE A 160 3.77 9.97 -12.36
CA ILE A 160 4.14 11.11 -13.22
C ILE A 160 5.58 10.96 -13.73
N ASN A 161 6.51 10.64 -12.83
CA ASN A 161 7.91 10.48 -13.20
C ASN A 161 8.12 9.28 -14.13
N PHE A 162 7.42 8.18 -13.89
CA PHE A 162 7.49 7.03 -14.78
C PHE A 162 6.95 7.36 -16.18
N PHE A 163 5.78 8.00 -16.28
CA PHE A 163 5.19 8.39 -17.57
C PHE A 163 6.09 9.36 -18.38
N LYS A 164 6.90 10.18 -17.67
CA LYS A 164 7.90 11.04 -18.32
C LYS A 164 9.07 10.28 -18.93
N THR A 165 9.33 9.03 -18.51
CA THR A 165 10.40 8.21 -19.08
C THR A 165 10.00 7.52 -20.39
N LEU A 166 8.71 7.51 -20.72
CA LEU A 166 8.22 6.90 -21.95
C LEU A 166 8.64 7.77 -23.16
N PRO A 167 9.10 7.15 -24.26
CA PRO A 167 9.48 7.87 -25.46
C PRO A 167 8.28 8.64 -26.03
N GLN A 168 8.45 9.94 -26.29
CA GLN A 168 7.39 10.80 -26.82
C GLN A 168 7.04 10.43 -28.26
N GLU A 169 7.99 9.90 -29.02
CA GLU A 169 7.83 9.48 -30.40
C GLU A 169 6.72 8.44 -30.58
N ILE A 170 6.50 7.58 -29.58
CA ILE A 170 5.43 6.57 -29.63
C ILE A 170 4.05 7.26 -29.53
N GLU A 171 3.92 8.26 -28.70
CA GLU A 171 2.67 9.01 -28.53
C GLU A 171 2.40 9.91 -29.75
N GLU A 172 3.44 10.54 -30.29
CA GLU A 172 3.34 11.37 -31.50
C GLU A 172 2.92 10.53 -32.72
N ALA A 173 3.50 9.34 -32.90
CA ALA A 173 3.09 8.41 -33.94
C ALA A 173 1.60 8.02 -33.80
N ALA A 174 1.17 7.70 -32.58
CA ALA A 174 -0.23 7.37 -32.32
C ALA A 174 -1.20 8.53 -32.57
N LEU A 175 -0.77 9.78 -32.31
CA LEU A 175 -1.56 10.98 -32.66
C LEU A 175 -1.71 11.13 -34.21
N ILE A 176 -0.65 10.84 -34.95
CA ILE A 176 -0.67 10.86 -36.41
C ILE A 176 -1.62 9.77 -36.93
N ASP A 177 -1.64 8.60 -36.28
CA ASP A 177 -2.57 7.51 -36.60
C ASP A 177 -4.02 7.80 -36.15
N GLY A 178 -4.30 8.99 -35.60
CA GLY A 178 -5.63 9.46 -35.25
C GLY A 178 -6.14 9.06 -33.89
N LEU A 179 -5.28 8.48 -33.00
CA LEU A 179 -5.67 8.23 -31.62
C LEU A 179 -5.77 9.54 -30.82
N GLY A 180 -6.86 9.69 -30.07
CA GLY A 180 -6.95 10.76 -29.07
C GLY A 180 -6.17 10.42 -27.79
N TYR A 181 -5.95 11.41 -26.93
CA TYR A 181 -5.17 11.26 -25.68
C TYR A 181 -5.66 10.14 -24.75
N PHE A 182 -6.97 9.90 -24.65
CA PHE A 182 -7.50 8.76 -23.90
C PHE A 182 -7.14 7.43 -24.56
N GLY A 183 -7.21 7.35 -25.89
CA GLY A 183 -6.78 6.15 -26.63
C GLY A 183 -5.29 5.85 -26.37
N ILE A 184 -4.44 6.87 -26.45
CA ILE A 184 -3.01 6.75 -26.15
C ILE A 184 -2.79 6.29 -24.70
N LEU A 185 -3.49 6.90 -23.74
CA LEU A 185 -3.38 6.50 -22.32
C LEU A 185 -3.71 5.02 -22.13
N PHE A 186 -4.87 4.56 -22.60
CA PHE A 186 -5.35 3.21 -22.31
C PHE A 186 -4.70 2.13 -23.18
N GLN A 187 -4.36 2.42 -24.44
CA GLN A 187 -3.84 1.43 -25.37
C GLN A 187 -2.32 1.37 -25.43
N ILE A 188 -1.63 2.45 -25.03
CA ILE A 188 -0.18 2.54 -25.15
C ILE A 188 0.48 2.76 -23.77
N VAL A 189 0.15 3.86 -23.10
CA VAL A 189 0.84 4.28 -21.88
C VAL A 189 0.63 3.27 -20.73
N LEU A 190 -0.60 2.84 -20.47
CA LEU A 190 -0.89 1.89 -19.39
C LEU A 190 -0.24 0.52 -19.61
N PRO A 191 -0.33 -0.11 -20.81
CA PRO A 191 0.37 -1.37 -21.06
C PRO A 191 1.90 -1.27 -20.91
N LEU A 192 2.51 -0.16 -21.33
CA LEU A 192 3.95 0.06 -21.16
C LEU A 192 4.34 0.38 -19.71
N SER A 193 3.37 0.73 -18.86
CA SER A 193 3.59 1.16 -17.47
C SER A 193 3.20 0.11 -16.43
N THR A 194 3.00 -1.15 -16.83
CA THR A 194 2.51 -2.21 -15.94
C THR A 194 3.36 -2.39 -14.69
N ALA A 195 4.69 -2.26 -14.78
CA ALA A 195 5.59 -2.37 -13.64
C ALA A 195 5.39 -1.24 -12.62
N ALA A 196 5.22 0.00 -13.09
CA ALA A 196 4.96 1.15 -12.23
C ALA A 196 3.56 1.07 -11.60
N LEU A 197 2.56 0.67 -12.40
CA LEU A 197 1.19 0.46 -11.93
C LEU A 197 1.11 -0.65 -10.87
N ALA A 198 1.81 -1.76 -11.06
CA ALA A 198 1.89 -2.84 -10.09
C ALA A 198 2.55 -2.37 -8.77
N THR A 199 3.62 -1.59 -8.87
CA THR A 199 4.32 -1.05 -7.69
C THR A 199 3.43 -0.08 -6.90
N VAL A 200 2.82 0.89 -7.58
CA VAL A 200 1.91 1.85 -6.95
C VAL A 200 0.65 1.16 -6.44
N GLY A 201 0.13 0.19 -7.20
CA GLY A 201 -1.00 -0.64 -6.78
C GLY A 201 -0.70 -1.41 -5.50
N LEU A 202 0.48 -2.02 -5.39
CA LEU A 202 0.91 -2.72 -4.18
C LEU A 202 1.00 -1.77 -2.98
N TYR A 203 1.64 -0.60 -3.12
CA TYR A 203 1.72 0.38 -2.03
C TYR A 203 0.33 0.83 -1.57
N THR A 204 -0.56 1.08 -2.51
CA THR A 204 -1.94 1.48 -2.22
C THR A 204 -2.73 0.35 -1.55
N ALA A 205 -2.58 -0.88 -2.03
CA ALA A 205 -3.23 -2.05 -1.44
C ALA A 205 -2.75 -2.30 0.00
N VAL A 206 -1.45 -2.21 0.25
CA VAL A 206 -0.88 -2.33 1.62
C VAL A 206 -1.39 -1.22 2.53
N PHE A 207 -1.54 0.01 2.02
CA PHE A 207 -2.14 1.11 2.77
C PHE A 207 -3.58 0.77 3.21
N PHE A 208 -4.46 0.40 2.29
CA PHE A 208 -5.86 0.06 2.61
C PHE A 208 -5.98 -1.19 3.49
N TRP A 209 -5.12 -2.18 3.29
CA TRP A 209 -5.11 -3.40 4.10
C TRP A 209 -4.80 -3.13 5.57
N ASN A 210 -3.89 -2.20 5.85
CA ASN A 210 -3.45 -1.85 7.20
C ASN A 210 -4.24 -0.68 7.82
N ASP A 211 -5.26 -0.15 7.13
CA ASP A 211 -5.96 1.08 7.55
C ASP A 211 -7.10 0.78 8.54
N TRP A 212 -6.73 0.35 9.74
CA TRP A 212 -7.68 0.16 10.84
C TRP A 212 -8.11 1.47 11.51
N PHE A 213 -7.21 2.46 11.56
CA PHE A 213 -7.42 3.70 12.32
C PHE A 213 -8.50 4.58 11.69
N ASN A 214 -8.47 4.78 10.37
CA ASN A 214 -9.52 5.51 9.67
C ASN A 214 -10.86 4.75 9.73
N GLY A 215 -10.81 3.41 9.67
CA GLY A 215 -11.98 2.58 9.90
C GLY A 215 -12.63 2.81 11.26
N LEU A 216 -11.82 2.92 12.32
CA LEU A 216 -12.30 3.21 13.68
C LEU A 216 -12.95 4.59 13.80
N ILE A 217 -12.40 5.60 13.12
CA ILE A 217 -12.87 6.99 13.22
C ILE A 217 -14.08 7.27 12.36
N TYR A 218 -14.09 6.77 11.12
CA TYR A 218 -15.08 7.16 10.12
C TYR A 218 -16.25 6.19 9.98
N LEU A 219 -16.06 4.91 10.35
CA LEU A 219 -17.08 3.89 10.17
C LEU A 219 -17.85 3.62 11.46
N ASN A 220 -19.11 3.25 11.31
CA ASN A 220 -19.86 2.64 12.39
C ASN A 220 -19.45 1.16 12.49
N THR A 221 -18.75 0.81 13.57
CA THR A 221 -18.19 -0.54 13.78
C THR A 221 -19.26 -1.64 13.84
N SER A 222 -20.51 -1.30 14.14
CA SER A 222 -21.62 -2.27 14.13
C SER A 222 -22.09 -2.63 12.70
N GLN A 223 -21.99 -1.68 11.76
CA GLN A 223 -22.44 -1.88 10.36
C GLN A 223 -21.30 -2.25 9.42
N PHE A 224 -20.14 -1.62 9.58
CA PHE A 224 -18.98 -1.76 8.71
C PHE A 224 -17.70 -2.05 9.50
N PRO A 225 -17.63 -3.18 10.24
CA PRO A 225 -16.42 -3.52 10.96
C PRO A 225 -15.26 -3.70 9.97
N VAL A 226 -14.05 -3.28 10.37
CA VAL A 226 -12.78 -3.57 9.69
C VAL A 226 -11.91 -4.43 10.59
N MET A 227 -10.93 -5.12 10.01
CA MET A 227 -9.91 -5.81 10.80
C MET A 227 -9.08 -4.78 11.55
N LEU A 228 -9.00 -4.92 12.86
CA LEU A 228 -8.17 -4.12 13.76
C LEU A 228 -6.82 -4.78 13.98
#